data_1c6e7143260dbd60266c05978ffdfac7
#
_entry.id   1c6e7143260dbd60266c05978ffdfac7
#
_cell.length_a   1.000
_cell.length_b   1.000
_cell.length_c   1.000
_cell.angle_alpha   90.00
_cell.angle_beta   90.00
_cell.angle_gamma   90.00
#
_symmetry.space_group_name_H-M   'P 1'
#
loop_
_entity.id
_entity.type
_entity.pdbx_description
1 polymer ?
#
loop_
_entity_poly.entity_id
_entity_poly.type
_entity_poly.pdbx_seq_one_letter_code
_entity_poly.pdbx_strand_id
1 'polypeptide(L)'
;REFVYKPKQQEEVVNTILKGFPLNSIYWIVNDDGTFELLDGQQRTLSICEYMDGAFSTDFRGDIISYGNIRDKDRGRQFRDYEMQVYFCSDGTDEEKLEWFKVLNIAGEKLNAQEGRNAVYHGPFVSDARRLFSKSNCPATKNDWDKLMKGSPIRQDYLETVLKWQAAEEGKSIEQYMSAHAQDEDAGFLFEYYERVMNWVY
;
A
#
# COMPACT_ATOMS: atom_id res chain seq x y z
N ARG A 1 2.72 -1.30 0.33
CA ARG A 1 1.61 -1.15 1.28
C ARG A 1 1.29 -2.51 1.87
N GLU A 2 1.15 -2.63 3.20
CA GLU A 2 0.63 -3.86 3.79
C GLU A 2 -0.82 -4.09 3.37
N PHE A 3 -1.26 -5.34 3.46
CA PHE A 3 -2.61 -5.73 3.10
C PHE A 3 -3.63 -5.00 3.99
N VAL A 4 -4.56 -4.27 3.39
CA VAL A 4 -5.52 -3.41 4.11
C VAL A 4 -6.94 -3.96 4.05
N TYR A 5 -7.24 -4.82 3.06
CA TYR A 5 -8.56 -5.42 2.95
C TYR A 5 -8.87 -6.30 4.16
N LYS A 6 -10.07 -6.16 4.68
CA LYS A 6 -10.62 -7.09 5.68
C LYS A 6 -10.88 -8.45 5.02
N PRO A 7 -10.88 -9.56 5.78
CA PRO A 7 -11.12 -10.90 5.22
C PRO A 7 -12.32 -10.96 4.27
N LYS A 8 -13.44 -10.32 4.62
CA LYS A 8 -14.63 -10.28 3.78
C LYS A 8 -14.39 -9.59 2.43
N GLN A 9 -13.57 -8.55 2.38
CA GLN A 9 -13.26 -7.85 1.12
C GLN A 9 -12.36 -8.71 0.23
N GLN A 10 -11.44 -9.49 0.81
CA GLN A 10 -10.64 -10.48 0.07
C GLN A 10 -11.52 -11.55 -0.56
N GLU A 11 -12.45 -12.10 0.22
CA GLU A 11 -13.42 -13.10 -0.26
C GLU A 11 -14.29 -12.53 -1.39
N GLU A 12 -14.72 -11.26 -1.29
CA GLU A 12 -15.51 -10.60 -2.34
C GLU A 12 -14.76 -10.48 -3.66
N VAL A 13 -13.44 -10.23 -3.64
CA VAL A 13 -12.61 -10.23 -4.86
C VAL A 13 -12.62 -11.61 -5.50
N VAL A 14 -12.33 -12.65 -4.73
CA VAL A 14 -12.31 -14.04 -5.21
C VAL A 14 -13.68 -14.47 -5.72
N ASN A 15 -14.75 -14.15 -4.98
CA ASN A 15 -16.12 -14.48 -5.37
C ASN A 15 -16.56 -13.77 -6.65
N THR A 16 -16.07 -12.55 -6.90
CA THR A 16 -16.31 -11.81 -8.15
C THR A 16 -15.72 -12.55 -9.34
N ILE A 17 -14.48 -13.04 -9.22
CA ILE A 17 -13.82 -13.85 -10.24
C ILE A 17 -14.56 -15.17 -10.47
N LEU A 18 -14.93 -15.87 -9.39
CA LEU A 18 -15.66 -17.15 -9.47
C LEU A 18 -17.05 -17.01 -10.09
N LYS A 19 -17.63 -15.81 -10.04
CA LYS A 19 -18.90 -15.47 -10.73
C LYS A 19 -18.69 -15.09 -12.20
N GLY A 20 -17.45 -14.86 -12.63
CA GLY A 20 -17.13 -14.34 -13.95
C GLY A 20 -17.52 -12.87 -14.13
N PHE A 21 -17.65 -12.12 -13.03
CA PHE A 21 -17.94 -10.69 -13.09
C PHE A 21 -16.67 -9.87 -13.25
N PRO A 22 -16.72 -8.72 -13.95
CA PRO A 22 -15.55 -7.88 -14.13
C PRO A 22 -15.11 -7.27 -12.79
N LEU A 23 -13.81 -7.34 -12.51
CA LEU A 23 -13.16 -6.51 -11.51
C LEU A 23 -12.81 -5.16 -12.12
N ASN A 24 -12.67 -4.13 -11.28
CA ASN A 24 -12.16 -2.85 -11.72
C ASN A 24 -10.75 -3.01 -12.31
N SER A 25 -10.44 -2.17 -13.29
CA SER A 25 -9.15 -2.17 -13.96
C SER A 25 -7.98 -1.95 -12.99
N ILE A 26 -6.83 -2.50 -13.35
CA ILE A 26 -5.56 -2.28 -12.66
C ILE A 26 -4.74 -1.25 -13.45
N TYR A 27 -3.99 -0.41 -12.77
CA TYR A 27 -3.15 0.61 -13.40
C TYR A 27 -1.70 0.44 -12.99
N TRP A 28 -0.84 0.30 -13.98
CA TRP A 28 0.60 0.14 -13.83
C TRP A 28 1.34 1.31 -14.49
N ILE A 29 2.35 1.81 -13.79
CA ILE A 29 3.33 2.74 -14.36
C ILE A 29 4.45 1.90 -14.97
N VAL A 30 4.84 2.27 -16.17
CA VAL A 30 6.04 1.72 -16.83
C VAL A 30 7.19 2.68 -16.56
N ASN A 31 8.23 2.21 -15.87
CA ASN A 31 9.42 2.99 -15.60
C ASN A 31 10.40 2.94 -16.79
N ASP A 32 11.31 3.92 -16.88
CA ASP A 32 12.29 4.00 -17.96
C ASP A 32 13.23 2.79 -18.03
N ASP A 33 13.44 2.10 -16.93
CA ASP A 33 14.24 0.87 -16.84
C ASP A 33 13.47 -0.40 -17.26
N GLY A 34 12.22 -0.25 -17.70
CA GLY A 34 11.34 -1.35 -18.10
C GLY A 34 10.69 -2.10 -16.93
N THR A 35 10.87 -1.64 -15.71
CA THR A 35 10.13 -2.18 -14.56
C THR A 35 8.71 -1.60 -14.49
N PHE A 36 7.85 -2.24 -13.71
CA PHE A 36 6.47 -1.82 -13.52
C PHE A 36 6.21 -1.47 -12.06
N GLU A 37 5.49 -0.38 -11.86
CA GLU A 37 5.00 0.01 -10.55
C GLU A 37 3.47 -0.02 -10.54
N LEU A 38 2.91 -0.63 -9.50
CA LEU A 38 1.46 -0.77 -9.37
C LEU A 38 0.85 0.51 -8.79
N LEU A 39 0.15 1.27 -9.63
CA LEU A 39 -0.49 2.52 -9.25
C LEU A 39 -1.82 2.28 -8.51
N ASP A 40 -2.71 1.45 -9.07
CA ASP A 40 -3.95 1.01 -8.42
C ASP A 40 -4.22 -0.47 -8.68
N GLY A 41 -4.95 -1.11 -7.76
CA GLY A 41 -5.31 -2.52 -7.82
C GLY A 41 -4.48 -3.43 -6.90
N GLN A 42 -3.58 -2.88 -6.08
CA GLN A 42 -2.71 -3.67 -5.20
C GLN A 42 -3.49 -4.64 -4.32
N GLN A 43 -4.57 -4.18 -3.69
CA GLN A 43 -5.34 -5.00 -2.77
C GLN A 43 -6.04 -6.16 -3.50
N ARG A 44 -6.54 -5.91 -4.72
CA ARG A 44 -7.15 -6.94 -5.57
C ARG A 44 -6.11 -7.97 -6.01
N THR A 45 -4.96 -7.53 -6.47
CA THR A 45 -3.85 -8.41 -6.86
C THR A 45 -3.39 -9.28 -5.70
N LEU A 46 -3.17 -8.69 -4.52
CA LEU A 46 -2.77 -9.44 -3.33
C LEU A 46 -3.83 -10.45 -2.91
N SER A 47 -5.13 -10.10 -2.94
CA SER A 47 -6.21 -11.04 -2.62
C SER A 47 -6.19 -12.26 -3.54
N ILE A 48 -5.94 -12.07 -4.83
CA ILE A 48 -5.83 -13.14 -5.82
C ILE A 48 -4.63 -14.03 -5.51
N CYS A 49 -3.45 -13.44 -5.31
CA CYS A 49 -2.23 -14.18 -5.01
C CYS A 49 -2.36 -14.98 -3.70
N GLU A 50 -2.81 -14.37 -2.62
CA GLU A 50 -2.99 -15.04 -1.32
C GLU A 50 -4.01 -16.19 -1.40
N TYR A 51 -5.08 -16.03 -2.18
CA TYR A 51 -6.02 -17.12 -2.39
C TYR A 51 -5.37 -18.28 -3.16
N MET A 52 -4.59 -18.00 -4.21
CA MET A 52 -3.87 -19.02 -4.98
C MET A 52 -2.80 -19.72 -4.15
N ASP A 53 -2.17 -19.02 -3.22
CA ASP A 53 -1.20 -19.56 -2.27
C ASP A 53 -1.85 -20.34 -1.12
N GLY A 54 -3.20 -20.33 -1.05
CA GLY A 54 -3.95 -21.08 -0.05
C GLY A 54 -4.02 -20.42 1.33
N ALA A 55 -3.72 -19.11 1.41
CA ALA A 55 -3.73 -18.37 2.67
C ALA A 55 -5.13 -18.22 3.27
N PHE A 56 -6.17 -18.27 2.45
CA PHE A 56 -7.55 -18.26 2.91
C PHE A 56 -8.49 -19.04 1.99
N SER A 57 -9.71 -19.28 2.49
CA SER A 57 -10.82 -19.88 1.74
C SER A 57 -11.96 -18.89 1.65
N THR A 58 -12.84 -19.03 0.67
CA THR A 58 -14.03 -18.20 0.50
C THR A 58 -15.32 -19.00 0.62
N ASP A 59 -16.37 -18.38 1.13
CA ASP A 59 -17.73 -18.90 1.00
C ASP A 59 -18.28 -18.51 -0.38
N PHE A 60 -18.47 -19.51 -1.23
CA PHE A 60 -19.07 -19.33 -2.54
C PHE A 60 -20.36 -20.16 -2.65
N ARG A 61 -21.51 -19.50 -2.58
CA ARG A 61 -22.85 -20.11 -2.65
C ARG A 61 -23.10 -21.16 -1.56
N GLY A 62 -22.56 -20.94 -0.36
CA GLY A 62 -22.72 -21.82 0.79
C GLY A 62 -21.66 -22.92 0.89
N ASP A 63 -20.74 -23.00 -0.07
CA ASP A 63 -19.61 -23.94 -0.03
C ASP A 63 -18.32 -23.20 0.36
N ILE A 64 -17.60 -23.69 1.34
CA ILE A 64 -16.27 -23.18 1.67
C ILE A 64 -15.26 -23.72 0.67
N ILE A 65 -14.68 -22.85 -0.13
CA ILE A 65 -13.80 -23.21 -1.25
C ILE A 65 -12.41 -22.62 -1.03
N SER A 66 -11.39 -23.47 -0.99
CA SER A 66 -9.98 -23.09 -1.14
C SER A 66 -9.52 -23.30 -2.57
N TYR A 67 -8.50 -22.56 -3.01
CA TYR A 67 -7.92 -22.72 -4.35
C TYR A 67 -7.40 -24.15 -4.55
N GLY A 68 -6.74 -24.74 -3.55
CA GLY A 68 -6.27 -26.12 -3.60
C GLY A 68 -7.38 -27.15 -3.91
N ASN A 69 -8.61 -26.91 -3.44
CA ASN A 69 -9.74 -27.79 -3.67
C ASN A 69 -10.37 -27.67 -5.08
N ILE A 70 -10.13 -26.58 -5.77
CA ILE A 70 -10.70 -26.32 -7.11
C ILE A 70 -9.66 -26.27 -8.23
N ARG A 71 -8.37 -26.20 -7.92
CA ARG A 71 -7.28 -25.96 -8.86
C ARG A 71 -7.35 -26.83 -10.11
N ASP A 72 -7.64 -28.10 -9.95
CA ASP A 72 -7.65 -29.08 -11.04
C ASP A 72 -9.08 -29.36 -11.60
N LYS A 73 -10.07 -28.57 -11.18
CA LYS A 73 -11.48 -28.64 -11.60
C LYS A 73 -11.80 -27.45 -12.54
N ASP A 74 -12.98 -27.49 -13.14
CA ASP A 74 -13.46 -26.43 -14.05
C ASP A 74 -13.47 -25.04 -13.40
N ARG A 75 -13.87 -24.94 -12.11
CA ARG A 75 -13.82 -23.68 -11.36
C ARG A 75 -12.42 -23.12 -11.21
N GLY A 76 -11.42 -23.98 -10.98
CA GLY A 76 -10.02 -23.57 -10.91
C GLY A 76 -9.49 -23.13 -12.26
N ARG A 77 -9.95 -23.75 -13.36
CA ARG A 77 -9.65 -23.34 -14.73
C ARG A 77 -10.27 -21.96 -14.99
N GLN A 78 -11.56 -21.77 -14.72
CA GLN A 78 -12.25 -20.49 -14.84
C GLN A 78 -11.55 -19.38 -14.05
N PHE A 79 -11.05 -19.68 -12.85
CA PHE A 79 -10.31 -18.71 -12.03
C PHE A 79 -8.96 -18.34 -12.66
N ARG A 80 -8.20 -19.29 -13.21
CA ARG A 80 -6.91 -19.01 -13.87
C ARG A 80 -7.06 -18.29 -15.20
N ASP A 81 -8.12 -18.60 -15.93
CA ASP A 81 -8.40 -18.03 -17.26
C ASP A 81 -9.14 -16.68 -17.16
N TYR A 82 -9.33 -16.18 -15.93
CA TYR A 82 -9.98 -14.89 -15.71
C TYR A 82 -9.10 -13.76 -16.24
N GLU A 83 -9.64 -12.97 -17.14
CA GLU A 83 -8.96 -11.83 -17.75
C GLU A 83 -9.17 -10.56 -16.93
N MET A 84 -8.08 -9.89 -16.59
CA MET A 84 -8.09 -8.60 -15.90
C MET A 84 -7.67 -7.50 -16.88
N GLN A 85 -8.39 -6.38 -16.83
CA GLN A 85 -8.01 -5.21 -17.61
C GLN A 85 -6.88 -4.47 -16.90
N VAL A 86 -5.73 -4.34 -17.57
CA VAL A 86 -4.57 -3.61 -17.07
C VAL A 86 -4.27 -2.44 -18.00
N TYR A 87 -4.20 -1.23 -17.44
CA TYR A 87 -3.73 -0.06 -18.15
C TYR A 87 -2.26 0.20 -17.83
N PHE A 88 -1.46 0.34 -18.89
CA PHE A 88 -0.06 0.72 -18.80
C PHE A 88 0.08 2.22 -19.04
N CYS A 89 0.74 2.92 -18.13
CA CYS A 89 0.94 4.35 -18.12
C CYS A 89 2.43 4.62 -18.29
N SER A 90 2.85 5.05 -19.46
CA SER A 90 4.26 5.22 -19.83
C SER A 90 4.75 6.66 -19.79
N ASP A 91 3.82 7.64 -19.79
CA ASP A 91 4.17 9.05 -19.93
C ASP A 91 3.64 9.88 -18.75
N GLY A 92 4.16 11.09 -18.59
CA GLY A 92 3.74 12.05 -17.58
C GLY A 92 4.78 12.28 -16.49
N THR A 93 4.74 13.51 -15.93
CA THR A 93 5.57 13.88 -14.77
C THR A 93 5.07 13.20 -13.51
N ASP A 94 5.88 13.19 -12.46
CA ASP A 94 5.48 12.63 -11.16
C ASP A 94 4.26 13.34 -10.57
N GLU A 95 4.14 14.65 -10.80
CA GLU A 95 2.97 15.43 -10.40
C GLU A 95 1.70 15.00 -11.13
N GLU A 96 1.77 14.75 -12.44
CA GLU A 96 0.64 14.29 -13.25
C GLU A 96 0.23 12.87 -12.85
N LYS A 97 1.20 11.98 -12.64
CA LYS A 97 0.95 10.62 -12.12
C LYS A 97 0.25 10.65 -10.76
N LEU A 98 0.67 11.57 -9.88
CA LEU A 98 0.03 11.76 -8.57
C LEU A 98 -1.39 12.27 -8.70
N GLU A 99 -1.62 13.28 -9.53
CA GLU A 99 -2.94 13.89 -9.71
C GLU A 99 -3.90 12.83 -10.24
N TRP A 100 -3.46 12.03 -11.19
CA TRP A 100 -4.23 10.93 -11.72
C TRP A 100 -4.49 9.83 -10.68
N PHE A 101 -3.49 9.46 -9.89
CA PHE A 101 -3.66 8.53 -8.78
C PHE A 101 -4.71 9.00 -7.75
N LYS A 102 -4.78 10.31 -7.47
CA LYS A 102 -5.84 10.89 -6.64
C LYS A 102 -7.21 10.69 -7.27
N VAL A 103 -7.33 10.89 -8.58
CA VAL A 103 -8.59 10.69 -9.33
C VAL A 103 -9.04 9.23 -9.30
N LEU A 104 -8.15 8.28 -9.54
CA LEU A 104 -8.45 6.85 -9.49
C LEU A 104 -8.97 6.39 -8.11
N ASN A 105 -8.48 6.99 -7.04
CA ASN A 105 -8.86 6.66 -5.67
C ASN A 105 -10.13 7.36 -5.17
N ILE A 106 -10.76 8.23 -5.97
CA ILE A 106 -12.03 8.87 -5.60
C ILE A 106 -13.16 7.83 -5.39
N ALA A 107 -13.13 6.72 -6.12
CA ALA A 107 -14.14 5.66 -6.07
C ALA A 107 -13.81 4.49 -5.12
N GLY A 108 -12.60 4.44 -4.53
CA GLY A 108 -12.11 3.36 -3.66
C GLY A 108 -11.96 3.75 -2.19
N GLU A 109 -11.24 2.94 -1.42
CA GLU A 109 -10.78 3.37 -0.09
C GLU A 109 -9.85 4.57 -0.25
N LYS A 110 -10.26 5.72 0.30
CA LYS A 110 -9.51 6.96 0.18
C LYS A 110 -8.10 6.76 0.74
N LEU A 111 -7.11 7.02 -0.10
CA LEU A 111 -5.74 7.20 0.37
C LEU A 111 -5.72 8.37 1.35
N ASN A 112 -4.97 8.22 2.42
CA ASN A 112 -4.65 9.39 3.21
C ASN A 112 -3.55 10.23 2.51
N ALA A 113 -3.37 11.47 2.97
CA ALA A 113 -2.43 12.39 2.35
C ALA A 113 -0.99 11.84 2.32
N GLN A 114 -0.57 11.10 3.34
CA GLN A 114 0.78 10.52 3.40
C GLN A 114 0.98 9.36 2.44
N GLU A 115 -0.03 8.53 2.22
CA GLU A 115 0.03 7.48 1.20
C GLU A 115 0.22 8.07 -0.20
N GLY A 116 -0.45 9.20 -0.47
CA GLY A 116 -0.24 9.97 -1.70
C GLY A 116 1.18 10.52 -1.81
N ARG A 117 1.71 11.15 -0.75
CA ARG A 117 3.09 11.67 -0.74
C ARG A 117 4.13 10.57 -0.97
N ASN A 118 3.94 9.39 -0.37
CA ASN A 118 4.86 8.27 -0.54
C ASN A 118 4.95 7.79 -1.99
N ALA A 119 3.91 7.94 -2.77
CA ALA A 119 3.92 7.61 -4.19
C ALA A 119 4.68 8.67 -5.02
N VAL A 120 4.53 9.96 -4.66
CA VAL A 120 5.21 11.08 -5.37
C VAL A 120 6.69 11.11 -5.12
N TYR A 121 7.07 11.04 -3.85
CA TYR A 121 8.46 11.20 -3.40
C TYR A 121 9.12 9.82 -3.24
N HIS A 122 8.76 8.89 -4.13
CA HIS A 122 9.32 7.55 -4.13
C HIS A 122 10.87 7.62 -4.23
N GLY A 123 11.54 6.82 -3.39
CA GLY A 123 13.01 6.79 -3.35
C GLY A 123 13.53 5.98 -2.16
N PRO A 124 14.87 5.89 -2.01
CA PRO A 124 15.48 5.13 -0.91
C PRO A 124 15.01 5.63 0.46
N PHE A 125 14.97 6.95 0.67
CA PHE A 125 14.46 7.56 1.88
C PHE A 125 13.05 7.09 2.26
N VAL A 126 12.08 7.20 1.34
CA VAL A 126 10.70 6.81 1.62
C VAL A 126 10.57 5.30 1.83
N SER A 127 11.34 4.51 1.10
CA SER A 127 11.36 3.05 1.24
C SER A 127 11.84 2.65 2.64
N ASP A 128 12.90 3.27 3.14
CA ASP A 128 13.42 3.02 4.48
C ASP A 128 12.51 3.61 5.57
N ALA A 129 12.00 4.83 5.41
CA ALA A 129 11.03 5.44 6.32
C ALA A 129 9.79 4.56 6.51
N ARG A 130 9.28 3.95 5.44
CA ARG A 130 8.16 3.00 5.54
C ARG A 130 8.52 1.73 6.31
N ARG A 131 9.74 1.22 6.17
CA ARG A 131 10.24 0.09 6.97
C ARG A 131 10.24 0.43 8.46
N LEU A 132 10.59 1.66 8.82
CA LEU A 132 10.71 2.14 10.19
C LEU A 132 9.37 2.49 10.85
N PHE A 133 8.40 3.02 10.08
CA PHE A 133 7.19 3.64 10.63
C PHE A 133 5.87 3.05 10.14
N SER A 134 5.86 2.22 9.09
CA SER A 134 4.62 1.93 8.34
C SER A 134 4.22 0.46 8.26
N LYS A 135 4.64 -0.36 9.22
CA LYS A 135 4.28 -1.77 9.32
C LYS A 135 3.72 -2.08 10.70
N SER A 136 2.93 -3.14 10.82
CA SER A 136 2.29 -3.55 12.09
C SER A 136 3.26 -3.73 13.25
N ASN A 137 4.48 -4.22 12.98
CA ASN A 137 5.52 -4.47 13.98
C ASN A 137 6.80 -3.68 13.64
N CYS A 138 6.66 -2.47 13.13
CA CYS A 138 7.80 -1.64 12.77
C CYS A 138 8.55 -1.15 14.03
N PRO A 139 9.81 -0.70 13.88
CA PRO A 139 10.58 -0.14 14.97
C PRO A 139 9.84 0.94 15.79
N ALA A 140 9.03 1.78 15.13
CA ALA A 140 8.27 2.83 15.79
C ALA A 140 7.15 2.35 16.73
N THR A 141 6.79 1.06 16.72
CA THR A 141 5.79 0.48 17.63
C THR A 141 6.42 -0.22 18.85
N LYS A 142 7.74 -0.18 18.98
CA LYS A 142 8.45 -0.78 20.11
C LYS A 142 8.34 0.08 21.38
N ASN A 143 8.69 -0.50 22.51
CA ASN A 143 8.78 0.18 23.82
C ASN A 143 7.47 0.86 24.28
N ASP A 144 6.31 0.31 23.92
CA ASP A 144 5.00 0.89 24.23
C ASP A 144 4.75 2.29 23.61
N TRP A 145 5.58 2.73 22.68
CA TRP A 145 5.42 4.03 22.00
C TRP A 145 4.14 4.11 21.17
N ASP A 146 3.62 2.98 20.73
CA ASP A 146 2.31 2.87 20.07
C ASP A 146 1.16 3.39 20.95
N LYS A 147 1.31 3.37 22.27
CA LYS A 147 0.32 3.94 23.21
C LYS A 147 0.30 5.48 23.20
N LEU A 148 1.40 6.10 22.77
CA LEU A 148 1.56 7.55 22.69
C LEU A 148 1.23 8.10 21.31
N MET A 149 1.38 7.27 20.28
CA MET A 149 1.10 7.66 18.89
C MET A 149 -0.38 7.49 18.56
N LYS A 150 -0.92 8.44 17.81
CA LYS A 150 -2.30 8.36 17.29
C LYS A 150 -2.33 7.77 15.89
N GLY A 151 -3.37 6.99 15.60
CA GLY A 151 -3.59 6.40 14.29
C GLY A 151 -2.97 5.02 14.13
N SER A 152 -2.68 4.63 12.90
CA SER A 152 -2.16 3.31 12.55
C SER A 152 -0.90 3.42 11.69
N PRO A 153 0.17 2.68 12.03
CA PRO A 153 1.37 2.65 11.19
C PRO A 153 1.06 2.17 9.77
N ILE A 154 0.19 1.19 9.60
CA ILE A 154 -0.21 0.66 8.28
C ILE A 154 -0.85 1.75 7.40
N ARG A 155 -1.60 2.67 8.03
CA ARG A 155 -2.22 3.83 7.37
C ARG A 155 -1.27 5.01 7.21
N GLN A 156 0.03 4.83 7.49
CA GLN A 156 1.08 5.84 7.39
C GLN A 156 0.97 6.98 8.42
N ASP A 157 0.09 6.87 9.42
CA ASP A 157 -0.17 7.95 10.37
C ASP A 157 1.07 8.28 11.21
N TYR A 158 1.86 7.25 11.56
CA TYR A 158 3.10 7.43 12.31
C TYR A 158 4.15 8.17 11.47
N LEU A 159 4.36 7.73 10.22
CA LEU A 159 5.27 8.38 9.30
C LEU A 159 4.86 9.84 9.05
N GLU A 160 3.57 10.08 8.77
CA GLU A 160 3.07 11.44 8.57
C GLU A 160 3.32 12.35 9.78
N THR A 161 3.10 11.81 10.99
CA THR A 161 3.30 12.58 12.23
C THR A 161 4.76 12.98 12.41
N VAL A 162 5.69 12.04 12.22
CA VAL A 162 7.13 12.31 12.40
C VAL A 162 7.65 13.25 11.32
N LEU A 163 7.19 13.09 10.08
CA LEU A 163 7.52 14.02 8.98
C LEU A 163 6.99 15.44 9.27
N LYS A 164 5.79 15.58 9.85
CA LYS A 164 5.26 16.89 10.30
C LYS A 164 6.15 17.55 11.33
N TRP A 165 6.61 16.79 12.32
CA TRP A 165 7.49 17.33 13.34
C TRP A 165 8.81 17.81 12.76
N GLN A 166 9.47 16.96 11.99
CA GLN A 166 10.79 17.26 11.43
C GLN A 166 10.72 18.40 10.39
N ALA A 167 9.72 18.40 9.52
CA ALA A 167 9.51 19.48 8.55
C ALA A 167 9.25 20.81 9.24
N ALA A 168 8.48 20.81 10.33
CA ALA A 168 8.20 22.03 11.10
C ALA A 168 9.47 22.61 11.76
N GLU A 169 10.37 21.76 12.28
CA GLU A 169 11.67 22.23 12.82
C GLU A 169 12.53 22.92 11.75
N GLU A 170 12.44 22.46 10.51
CA GLU A 170 13.16 23.06 9.38
C GLU A 170 12.40 24.23 8.72
N GLY A 171 11.22 24.57 9.20
CA GLY A 171 10.37 25.61 8.60
C GLY A 171 9.86 25.26 7.20
N LYS A 172 9.73 23.96 6.89
CA LYS A 172 9.31 23.42 5.60
C LYS A 172 7.90 22.81 5.68
N SER A 173 7.24 22.66 4.53
CA SER A 173 6.12 21.73 4.40
C SER A 173 6.62 20.28 4.34
N ILE A 174 5.72 19.30 4.57
CA ILE A 174 6.08 17.88 4.43
C ILE A 174 6.56 17.59 3.00
N GLU A 175 5.88 18.17 2.00
CA GLU A 175 6.20 18.01 0.59
C GLU A 175 7.61 18.54 0.28
N GLN A 176 7.94 19.72 0.76
CA GLN A 176 9.28 20.31 0.60
C GLN A 176 10.35 19.46 1.30
N TYR A 177 10.05 18.96 2.48
CA TYR A 177 10.95 18.09 3.22
C TYR A 177 11.18 16.77 2.48
N MET A 178 10.12 16.06 2.08
CA MET A 178 10.21 14.80 1.36
C MET A 178 10.90 14.95 0.00
N SER A 179 10.65 16.06 -0.71
CA SER A 179 11.33 16.35 -1.98
C SER A 179 12.84 16.56 -1.79
N ALA A 180 13.24 17.26 -0.72
CA ALA A 180 14.65 17.50 -0.44
C ALA A 180 15.42 16.22 -0.07
N HIS A 181 14.75 15.28 0.59
CA HIS A 181 15.35 14.04 1.10
C HIS A 181 15.05 12.80 0.25
N ALA A 182 14.33 12.93 -0.88
CA ALA A 182 13.86 11.79 -1.66
C ALA A 182 15.00 10.83 -2.11
N GLN A 183 16.20 11.35 -2.32
CA GLN A 183 17.37 10.60 -2.76
C GLN A 183 18.34 10.23 -1.63
N ASP A 184 18.03 10.54 -0.37
CA ASP A 184 18.83 10.11 0.76
C ASP A 184 18.83 8.58 0.84
N GLU A 185 19.96 7.98 1.18
CA GLU A 185 20.14 6.52 1.17
C GLU A 185 19.23 5.79 2.15
N ASP A 186 18.90 6.44 3.28
CA ASP A 186 18.03 5.90 4.32
C ASP A 186 17.26 7.01 5.06
N ALA A 187 16.44 6.61 6.02
CA ALA A 187 15.69 7.48 6.92
C ALA A 187 16.13 7.33 8.39
N GLY A 188 17.35 6.89 8.64
CA GLY A 188 17.88 6.62 9.98
C GLY A 188 17.80 7.86 10.88
N PHE A 189 18.18 9.04 10.35
CA PHE A 189 18.11 10.30 11.09
C PHE A 189 16.68 10.70 11.49
N LEU A 190 15.68 10.37 10.67
CA LEU A 190 14.27 10.59 11.01
C LEU A 190 13.85 9.68 12.17
N PHE A 191 14.36 8.46 12.22
CA PHE A 191 14.08 7.53 13.30
C PHE A 191 14.80 7.93 14.59
N GLU A 192 16.04 8.36 14.54
CA GLU A 192 16.77 8.91 15.70
C GLU A 192 16.06 10.14 16.30
N TYR A 193 15.55 11.01 15.45
CA TYR A 193 14.73 12.14 15.89
C TYR A 193 13.48 11.66 16.63
N TYR A 194 12.76 10.70 16.05
CA TYR A 194 11.58 10.10 16.67
C TYR A 194 11.91 9.49 18.02
N GLU A 195 12.97 8.71 18.13
CA GLU A 195 13.42 8.10 19.40
C GLU A 195 13.70 9.15 20.48
N ARG A 196 14.34 10.25 20.13
CA ARG A 196 14.60 11.37 21.07
C ARG A 196 13.30 11.97 21.59
N VAL A 197 12.33 12.20 20.71
CA VAL A 197 11.02 12.75 21.08
C VAL A 197 10.29 11.76 22.01
N MET A 198 10.23 10.50 21.63
CA MET A 198 9.51 9.48 22.40
C MET A 198 10.14 9.23 23.76
N ASN A 199 11.47 9.19 23.87
CA ASN A 199 12.17 9.06 25.14
C ASN A 199 12.04 10.31 26.04
N TRP A 200 11.74 11.47 25.47
CA TRP A 200 11.47 12.67 26.25
C TRP A 200 10.03 12.71 26.78
N VAL A 201 9.07 12.16 26.02
CA VAL A 201 7.65 12.13 26.39
C VAL A 201 7.32 10.97 27.34
N TYR A 202 8.03 9.84 27.23
CA TYR A 202 7.81 8.62 28.03
C TYR A 202 8.45 8.75 29.42
#